data_2657b951b0ad2ba40f19175917e47ee0
#
_entry.id   2657b951b0ad2ba40f19175917e47ee0
#
_cell.length_a   1.000
_cell.length_b   1.000
_cell.length_c   1.000
_cell.angle_alpha   90.00
_cell.angle_beta   90.00
_cell.angle_gamma   90.00
#
_symmetry.space_group_name_H-M   'P 1'
#
loop_
_entity.id
_entity.type
_entity.pdbx_description
1 polymer ?
#
loop_
_entity_poly.entity_id
_entity_poly.type
_entity_poly.pdbx_seq_one_letter_code
_entity_poly.pdbx_strand_id
1 'polypeptide(L)'
;MHSKHAPTDIDALRHDALQHLGLGAVTTDYSADRKAVIERLNQALATELVCVLRYRRHHFMARGIHARGVAAEFLVHSNEEQGHADLLAARIVQLGGEPDFDPDTLTRRSHAQYIAGSSLRDMIREDLVAERIAIHSYRELVRYLGTDDPTTSDLIKTILAV
;
A
#
# COMPACT_ATOMS: atom_id res chain seq x y z
N MET A 1 9.76 -26.58 -25.08
CA MET A 1 11.20 -26.60 -24.83
C MET A 1 11.43 -26.05 -23.42
N HIS A 2 11.76 -26.91 -22.45
CA HIS A 2 12.08 -26.46 -21.11
C HIS A 2 13.52 -25.95 -21.13
N SER A 3 13.72 -24.66 -21.02
CA SER A 3 15.04 -24.09 -20.76
C SER A 3 15.51 -24.60 -19.39
N LYS A 4 16.44 -25.54 -19.36
CA LYS A 4 17.14 -25.90 -18.14
C LYS A 4 18.00 -24.71 -17.76
N HIS A 5 17.60 -23.97 -16.70
CA HIS A 5 18.49 -22.99 -16.09
C HIS A 5 19.82 -23.66 -15.75
N ALA A 6 20.93 -23.05 -16.16
CA ALA A 6 22.24 -23.46 -15.73
C ALA A 6 22.31 -23.36 -14.18
N PRO A 7 23.09 -24.24 -13.52
CA PRO A 7 23.26 -24.13 -12.07
C PRO A 7 23.74 -22.72 -11.72
N THR A 8 23.19 -22.18 -10.63
CA THR A 8 23.56 -20.86 -10.13
C THR A 8 25.03 -20.86 -9.72
N ASP A 9 25.82 -19.97 -10.32
CA ASP A 9 27.24 -19.77 -9.94
C ASP A 9 27.31 -18.96 -8.65
N ILE A 10 27.58 -19.64 -7.54
CA ILE A 10 27.60 -19.05 -6.20
C ILE A 10 28.77 -18.07 -6.04
N ASP A 11 29.93 -18.34 -6.66
CA ASP A 11 31.10 -17.46 -6.55
C ASP A 11 30.87 -16.16 -7.33
N ALA A 12 30.25 -16.22 -8.50
CA ALA A 12 29.84 -15.05 -9.26
C ALA A 12 28.81 -14.22 -8.50
N LEU A 13 27.78 -14.86 -7.89
CA LEU A 13 26.79 -14.15 -7.06
C LEU A 13 27.43 -13.48 -5.85
N ARG A 14 28.36 -14.14 -5.17
CA ARG A 14 29.08 -13.58 -4.03
C ARG A 14 29.92 -12.38 -4.44
N HIS A 15 30.59 -12.47 -5.57
CA HIS A 15 31.42 -11.38 -6.10
C HIS A 15 30.55 -10.13 -6.41
N ASP A 16 29.44 -10.33 -7.11
CA ASP A 16 28.50 -9.24 -7.44
C ASP A 16 27.91 -8.62 -6.16
N ALA A 17 27.46 -9.44 -5.21
CA ALA A 17 26.93 -8.96 -3.93
C ALA A 17 27.93 -8.09 -3.16
N LEU A 18 29.20 -8.47 -3.12
CA LEU A 18 30.25 -7.68 -2.44
C LEU A 18 30.48 -6.31 -3.09
N GLN A 19 30.33 -6.21 -4.40
CA GLN A 19 30.48 -4.94 -5.13
C GLN A 19 29.27 -4.00 -4.94
N HIS A 20 28.08 -4.56 -4.64
CA HIS A 20 26.83 -3.81 -4.64
C HIS A 20 26.15 -3.74 -3.25
N LEU A 21 26.87 -4.00 -2.16
CA LEU A 21 26.34 -3.93 -0.78
C LEU A 21 25.63 -2.61 -0.46
N GLY A 22 26.06 -1.49 -1.05
CA GLY A 22 25.50 -0.17 -0.82
C GLY A 22 24.12 0.07 -1.48
N LEU A 23 23.68 -0.81 -2.39
CA LEU A 23 22.38 -0.69 -3.06
C LEU A 23 21.20 -1.16 -2.21
N GLY A 24 21.48 -1.80 -1.07
CA GLY A 24 20.44 -2.32 -0.18
C GLY A 24 19.57 -3.39 -0.83
N ALA A 25 18.26 -3.22 -0.79
CA ALA A 25 17.31 -4.19 -1.35
C ALA A 25 17.08 -4.02 -2.88
N VAL A 26 17.71 -3.04 -3.51
CA VAL A 26 17.61 -2.83 -4.96
C VAL A 26 18.80 -3.52 -5.62
N THR A 27 18.52 -4.50 -6.47
CA THR A 27 19.53 -5.28 -7.20
C THR A 27 19.94 -4.55 -8.49
N THR A 28 21.09 -4.91 -9.06
CA THR A 28 21.61 -4.32 -10.30
C THR A 28 20.73 -4.59 -11.52
N ASP A 29 19.91 -5.63 -11.47
CA ASP A 29 18.97 -6.05 -12.50
C ASP A 29 17.54 -5.49 -12.27
N TYR A 30 17.34 -4.61 -11.28
CA TYR A 30 16.05 -3.97 -11.05
C TYR A 30 15.63 -3.14 -12.26
N SER A 31 14.57 -3.55 -12.95
CA SER A 31 14.17 -3.01 -14.25
C SER A 31 13.04 -2.00 -14.20
N ALA A 32 12.29 -1.92 -13.09
CA ALA A 32 11.22 -0.94 -12.95
C ALA A 32 11.75 0.49 -12.77
N ASP A 33 10.96 1.49 -13.18
CA ASP A 33 11.24 2.89 -12.83
C ASP A 33 11.05 3.10 -11.31
N ARG A 34 12.16 2.98 -10.57
CA ARG A 34 12.17 3.06 -9.10
C ARG A 34 11.53 4.35 -8.58
N LYS A 35 11.79 5.49 -9.23
CA LYS A 35 11.22 6.78 -8.82
C LYS A 35 9.69 6.77 -8.98
N ALA A 36 9.20 6.32 -10.12
CA ALA A 36 7.77 6.22 -10.38
C ALA A 36 7.08 5.19 -9.45
N VAL A 37 7.76 4.09 -9.11
CA VAL A 37 7.24 3.10 -8.14
C VAL A 37 7.11 3.74 -6.76
N ILE A 38 8.15 4.43 -6.26
CA ILE A 38 8.13 5.13 -4.95
C ILE A 38 7.01 6.18 -4.91
N GLU A 39 6.82 6.94 -5.98
CA GLU A 39 5.75 7.94 -6.06
C GLU A 39 4.36 7.29 -5.95
N ARG A 40 4.11 6.20 -6.68
CA ARG A 40 2.86 5.45 -6.62
C ARG A 40 2.62 4.80 -5.25
N LEU A 41 3.67 4.30 -4.61
CA LEU A 41 3.58 3.77 -3.24
C LEU A 41 3.26 4.88 -2.24
N ASN A 42 3.79 6.08 -2.39
CA ASN A 42 3.44 7.23 -1.56
C ASN A 42 1.98 7.70 -1.77
N GLN A 43 1.43 7.56 -2.97
CA GLN A 43 -0.02 7.79 -3.21
C GLN A 43 -0.88 6.71 -2.53
N ALA A 44 -0.46 5.45 -2.59
CA ALA A 44 -1.12 4.36 -1.88
C ALA A 44 -1.04 4.58 -0.36
N LEU A 45 0.14 4.88 0.19
CA LEU A 45 0.33 5.23 1.60
C LEU A 45 -0.61 6.36 2.05
N ALA A 46 -0.72 7.42 1.26
CA ALA A 46 -1.64 8.51 1.56
C ALA A 46 -3.11 8.05 1.56
N THR A 47 -3.47 7.12 0.69
CA THR A 47 -4.82 6.56 0.61
C THR A 47 -5.15 5.78 1.88
N GLU A 48 -4.27 4.88 2.33
CA GLU A 48 -4.44 4.14 3.59
C GLU A 48 -4.58 5.09 4.78
N LEU A 49 -3.70 6.08 4.91
CA LEU A 49 -3.73 7.02 6.02
C LEU A 49 -5.02 7.86 6.06
N VAL A 50 -5.56 8.26 4.90
CA VAL A 50 -6.87 8.92 4.83
C VAL A 50 -7.98 7.98 5.27
N CYS A 51 -7.92 6.70 4.89
CA CYS A 51 -8.87 5.67 5.33
C CYS A 51 -8.75 5.42 6.84
N VAL A 52 -7.56 5.28 7.40
CA VAL A 52 -7.32 5.18 8.85
C VAL A 52 -8.03 6.29 9.61
N LEU A 53 -7.81 7.55 9.22
CA LEU A 53 -8.39 8.71 9.90
C LEU A 53 -9.92 8.74 9.76
N ARG A 54 -10.45 8.39 8.60
CA ARG A 54 -11.89 8.38 8.34
C ARG A 54 -12.59 7.25 9.10
N TYR A 55 -12.10 6.02 9.04
CA TYR A 55 -12.63 4.88 9.80
C TYR A 55 -12.57 5.14 11.31
N ARG A 56 -11.47 5.72 11.80
CA ARG A 56 -11.34 6.09 13.21
C ARG A 56 -12.39 7.10 13.64
N ARG A 57 -12.65 8.12 12.81
CA ARG A 57 -13.74 9.07 13.06
C ARG A 57 -15.10 8.39 13.01
N HIS A 58 -15.35 7.52 12.03
CA HIS A 58 -16.63 6.81 11.91
C HIS A 58 -16.89 5.94 13.14
N HIS A 59 -15.89 5.26 13.68
CA HIS A 59 -15.97 4.53 14.94
C HIS A 59 -16.54 5.38 16.08
N PHE A 60 -15.97 6.57 16.32
CA PHE A 60 -16.42 7.45 17.41
C PHE A 60 -17.75 8.16 17.14
N MET A 61 -18.11 8.33 15.88
CA MET A 61 -19.34 9.06 15.49
C MET A 61 -20.53 8.15 15.23
N ALA A 62 -20.35 6.85 15.08
CA ALA A 62 -21.44 5.90 14.87
C ALA A 62 -22.41 5.90 16.07
N ARG A 63 -23.69 6.18 15.82
CA ARG A 63 -24.75 6.30 16.81
C ARG A 63 -26.01 5.60 16.35
N GLY A 64 -26.80 5.14 17.31
CA GLY A 64 -28.07 4.45 17.08
C GLY A 64 -28.09 3.05 17.68
N ILE A 65 -29.26 2.45 17.69
CA ILE A 65 -29.53 1.16 18.35
C ILE A 65 -28.68 0.00 17.78
N HIS A 66 -28.29 0.09 16.49
CA HIS A 66 -27.49 -0.91 15.78
C HIS A 66 -26.04 -0.47 15.55
N ALA A 67 -25.64 0.70 16.09
CA ALA A 67 -24.34 1.29 15.77
C ALA A 67 -23.16 0.55 16.42
N ARG A 68 -23.34 -0.15 17.53
CA ARG A 68 -22.23 -0.72 18.31
C ARG A 68 -21.40 -1.74 17.53
N GLY A 69 -22.04 -2.65 16.80
CA GLY A 69 -21.35 -3.62 15.95
C GLY A 69 -20.62 -2.95 14.82
N VAL A 70 -21.29 -2.05 14.10
CA VAL A 70 -20.70 -1.30 12.98
C VAL A 70 -19.54 -0.40 13.44
N ALA A 71 -19.66 0.23 14.61
CA ALA A 71 -18.58 1.01 15.19
C ALA A 71 -17.33 0.16 15.48
N ALA A 72 -17.53 -1.07 15.95
CA ALA A 72 -16.42 -2.00 16.18
C ALA A 72 -15.73 -2.36 14.85
N GLU A 73 -16.49 -2.66 13.79
CA GLU A 73 -15.96 -2.93 12.45
C GLU A 73 -15.14 -1.75 11.90
N PHE A 74 -15.63 -0.50 12.03
CA PHE A 74 -14.86 0.68 11.64
C PHE A 74 -13.50 0.76 12.35
N LEU A 75 -13.43 0.34 13.62
CA LEU A 75 -12.16 0.32 14.35
C LEU A 75 -11.23 -0.80 13.84
N VAL A 76 -11.77 -1.97 13.55
CA VAL A 76 -11.01 -3.08 12.94
C VAL A 76 -10.41 -2.62 11.63
N HIS A 77 -11.22 -2.13 10.70
CA HIS A 77 -10.72 -1.62 9.41
C HIS A 77 -9.69 -0.50 9.59
N SER A 78 -9.92 0.46 10.51
CA SER A 78 -8.91 1.50 10.78
C SER A 78 -7.54 0.93 11.18
N ASN A 79 -7.52 -0.18 11.91
CA ASN A 79 -6.25 -0.82 12.32
C ASN A 79 -5.65 -1.65 11.17
N GLU A 80 -6.45 -2.25 10.33
CA GLU A 80 -6.01 -2.96 9.12
C GLU A 80 -5.34 -2.00 8.14
N GLU A 81 -5.98 -0.85 7.85
CA GLU A 81 -5.42 0.18 6.98
C GLU A 81 -4.11 0.77 7.54
N GLN A 82 -3.98 0.88 8.87
CA GLN A 82 -2.71 1.27 9.48
C GLN A 82 -1.63 0.22 9.20
N GLY A 83 -1.96 -1.06 9.28
CA GLY A 83 -1.05 -2.15 8.92
C GLY A 83 -0.62 -2.09 7.44
N HIS A 84 -1.54 -1.81 6.54
CA HIS A 84 -1.25 -1.61 5.11
C HIS A 84 -0.31 -0.41 4.89
N ALA A 85 -0.57 0.72 5.56
CA ALA A 85 0.28 1.91 5.51
C ALA A 85 1.72 1.60 5.95
N ASP A 86 1.89 0.85 7.04
CA ASP A 86 3.20 0.46 7.55
C ASP A 86 3.96 -0.44 6.57
N LEU A 87 3.28 -1.38 5.91
CA LEU A 87 3.86 -2.23 4.88
C LEU A 87 4.34 -1.42 3.67
N LEU A 88 3.51 -0.47 3.20
CA LEU A 88 3.86 0.42 2.10
C LEU A 88 5.05 1.31 2.44
N ALA A 89 5.07 1.91 3.63
CA ALA A 89 6.17 2.74 4.11
C ALA A 89 7.48 1.94 4.20
N ALA A 90 7.45 0.73 4.73
CA ALA A 90 8.61 -0.16 4.78
C ALA A 90 9.15 -0.46 3.37
N ARG A 91 8.26 -0.71 2.39
CA ARG A 91 8.67 -0.97 1.01
C ARG A 91 9.29 0.26 0.35
N ILE A 92 8.77 1.45 0.58
CA ILE A 92 9.35 2.71 0.10
C ILE A 92 10.79 2.86 0.59
N VAL A 93 11.04 2.61 1.88
CA VAL A 93 12.40 2.65 2.46
C VAL A 93 13.31 1.60 1.84
N GLN A 94 12.84 0.37 1.63
CA GLN A 94 13.62 -0.69 0.95
C GLN A 94 14.03 -0.28 -0.47
N LEU A 95 13.20 0.48 -1.17
CA LEU A 95 13.50 1.02 -2.49
C LEU A 95 14.40 2.27 -2.44
N GLY A 96 14.86 2.68 -1.25
CA GLY A 96 15.69 3.86 -1.06
C GLY A 96 14.93 5.18 -1.19
N GLY A 97 13.62 5.16 -1.01
CA GLY A 97 12.75 6.33 -0.97
C GLY A 97 12.45 6.80 0.45
N GLU A 98 11.74 7.92 0.55
CA GLU A 98 11.21 8.46 1.79
C GLU A 98 9.68 8.32 1.82
N PRO A 99 9.10 7.65 2.85
CA PRO A 99 7.66 7.58 3.00
C PRO A 99 7.13 8.95 3.44
N ASP A 100 6.18 9.47 2.67
CA ASP A 100 5.63 10.80 2.89
C ASP A 100 4.42 10.76 3.83
N PHE A 101 4.64 11.13 5.09
CA PHE A 101 3.63 11.27 6.14
C PHE A 101 3.17 12.72 6.37
N ASP A 102 3.53 13.67 5.50
CA ASP A 102 3.15 15.06 5.66
C ASP A 102 1.62 15.24 5.64
N PRO A 103 1.00 15.65 6.76
CA PRO A 103 -0.45 15.80 6.86
C PRO A 103 -1.01 16.90 5.95
N ASP A 104 -0.22 17.92 5.62
CA ASP A 104 -0.66 19.04 4.78
C ASP A 104 -0.87 18.63 3.31
N THR A 105 -0.21 17.57 2.88
CA THR A 105 -0.30 17.05 1.50
C THR A 105 -1.09 15.75 1.37
N LEU A 106 -1.46 15.13 2.49
CA LEU A 106 -2.04 13.80 2.58
C LEU A 106 -3.27 13.63 1.69
N THR A 107 -4.28 14.50 1.85
CA THR A 107 -5.53 14.41 1.08
C THR A 107 -5.36 14.67 -0.42
N ARG A 108 -4.35 15.44 -0.80
CA ARG A 108 -4.05 15.75 -2.21
C ARG A 108 -3.43 14.55 -2.92
N ARG A 109 -2.64 13.74 -2.21
CA ARG A 109 -1.96 12.54 -2.74
C ARG A 109 -2.84 11.32 -2.73
N SER A 110 -3.82 11.26 -1.81
CA SER A 110 -4.73 10.14 -1.64
C SER A 110 -5.69 9.99 -2.83
N HIS A 111 -5.94 8.76 -3.23
CA HIS A 111 -7.02 8.41 -4.16
C HIS A 111 -8.39 8.40 -3.46
N ALA A 112 -8.44 8.17 -2.15
CA ALA A 112 -9.66 8.23 -1.34
C ALA A 112 -9.90 9.64 -0.82
N GLN A 113 -11.17 10.08 -0.82
CA GLN A 113 -11.56 11.35 -0.25
C GLN A 113 -11.90 11.18 1.24
N TYR A 114 -11.54 12.18 2.05
CA TYR A 114 -11.98 12.24 3.43
C TYR A 114 -13.42 12.77 3.52
N ILE A 115 -14.39 11.86 3.57
CA ILE A 115 -15.81 12.21 3.69
C ILE A 115 -16.31 11.77 5.06
N ALA A 116 -16.74 12.75 5.85
CA ALA A 116 -17.15 12.55 7.24
C ALA A 116 -18.43 11.71 7.39
N GLY A 117 -19.33 11.75 6.42
CA GLY A 117 -20.66 11.16 6.54
C GLY A 117 -21.55 11.89 7.57
N SER A 118 -22.83 11.98 7.32
CA SER A 118 -23.82 12.62 8.20
C SER A 118 -24.65 11.63 9.01
N SER A 119 -24.70 10.38 8.57
CA SER A 119 -25.43 9.28 9.21
C SER A 119 -24.60 7.99 9.18
N LEU A 120 -24.99 7.00 9.97
CA LEU A 120 -24.36 5.66 9.95
C LEU A 120 -24.39 5.06 8.53
N ARG A 121 -25.48 5.23 7.81
CA ARG A 121 -25.63 4.75 6.43
C ARG A 121 -24.66 5.45 5.49
N ASP A 122 -24.50 6.78 5.62
CA ASP A 122 -23.53 7.53 4.81
C ASP A 122 -22.11 7.11 5.10
N MET A 123 -21.75 6.89 6.38
CA MET A 123 -20.42 6.41 6.78
C MET A 123 -20.10 5.07 6.11
N ILE A 124 -21.01 4.07 6.22
CA ILE A 124 -20.84 2.77 5.58
C ILE A 124 -20.69 2.92 4.06
N ARG A 125 -21.53 3.74 3.43
CA ARG A 125 -21.48 3.95 1.99
C ARG A 125 -20.15 4.54 1.54
N GLU A 126 -19.65 5.55 2.24
CA GLU A 126 -18.40 6.22 1.88
C GLU A 126 -17.18 5.31 2.10
N ASP A 127 -17.24 4.42 3.09
CA ASP A 127 -16.20 3.43 3.30
C ASP A 127 -16.21 2.38 2.18
N LEU A 128 -17.36 1.87 1.77
CA LEU A 128 -17.47 0.98 0.61
C LEU A 128 -17.01 1.63 -0.70
N VAL A 129 -17.22 2.93 -0.88
CA VAL A 129 -16.71 3.67 -2.04
C VAL A 129 -15.18 3.72 -2.01
N ALA A 130 -14.58 3.97 -0.84
CA ALA A 130 -13.12 3.99 -0.72
C ALA A 130 -12.48 2.62 -0.97
N GLU A 131 -13.07 1.55 -0.44
CA GLU A 131 -12.63 0.18 -0.73
C GLU A 131 -12.63 -0.11 -2.24
N ARG A 132 -13.68 0.28 -2.93
CA ARG A 132 -13.75 0.14 -4.39
C ARG A 132 -12.67 0.93 -5.12
N ILE A 133 -12.33 2.12 -4.65
CA ILE A 133 -11.25 2.96 -5.20
C ILE A 133 -9.90 2.29 -4.93
N ALA A 134 -9.66 1.81 -3.70
CA ALA A 134 -8.44 1.12 -3.32
C ALA A 134 -8.20 -0.14 -4.18
N ILE A 135 -9.22 -1.00 -4.33
CA ILE A 135 -9.17 -2.17 -5.20
C ILE A 135 -8.77 -1.79 -6.64
N HIS A 136 -9.37 -0.73 -7.17
CA HIS A 136 -9.08 -0.29 -8.54
C HIS A 136 -7.64 0.21 -8.68
N SER A 137 -7.21 1.12 -7.81
CA SER A 137 -5.88 1.72 -7.85
C SER A 137 -4.77 0.70 -7.62
N TYR A 138 -4.98 -0.26 -6.71
CA TYR A 138 -4.00 -1.33 -6.44
C TYR A 138 -3.91 -2.32 -7.59
N ARG A 139 -5.01 -2.66 -8.25
CA ARG A 139 -4.98 -3.48 -9.47
C ARG A 139 -4.24 -2.78 -10.60
N GLU A 140 -4.37 -1.46 -10.72
CA GLU A 140 -3.59 -0.69 -11.70
C GLU A 140 -2.11 -0.69 -11.34
N LEU A 141 -1.76 -0.55 -10.06
CA LEU A 141 -0.39 -0.61 -9.59
C LEU A 141 0.24 -1.99 -9.86
N VAL A 142 -0.48 -3.09 -9.59
CA VAL A 142 -0.02 -4.45 -9.93
C VAL A 142 0.25 -4.59 -11.44
N ARG A 143 -0.62 -4.04 -12.28
CA ARG A 143 -0.40 -4.08 -13.75
C ARG A 143 0.80 -3.24 -14.17
N TYR A 144 0.99 -2.08 -13.54
CA TYR A 144 2.14 -1.21 -13.81
C TYR A 144 3.47 -1.88 -13.44
N LEU A 145 3.52 -2.56 -12.29
CA LEU A 145 4.70 -3.26 -11.80
C LEU A 145 5.05 -4.48 -12.69
N GLY A 146 4.05 -5.17 -13.22
CA GLY A 146 4.22 -6.31 -14.11
C GLY A 146 5.16 -7.37 -13.51
N THR A 147 6.21 -7.68 -14.28
CA THR A 147 7.31 -8.58 -13.88
C THR A 147 8.57 -7.82 -13.46
N ASP A 148 8.57 -6.49 -13.55
CA ASP A 148 9.77 -5.66 -13.33
C ASP A 148 10.04 -5.41 -11.85
N ASP A 149 9.00 -5.45 -11.00
CA ASP A 149 9.13 -5.45 -9.53
C ASP A 149 8.14 -6.46 -8.90
N PRO A 150 8.47 -7.75 -8.94
CA PRO A 150 7.59 -8.80 -8.41
C PRO A 150 7.40 -8.67 -6.90
N THR A 151 8.40 -8.21 -6.16
CA THR A 151 8.33 -8.05 -4.70
C THR A 151 7.29 -7.00 -4.30
N THR A 152 7.30 -5.84 -4.94
CA THR A 152 6.27 -4.81 -4.72
C THR A 152 4.90 -5.29 -5.21
N SER A 153 4.85 -5.96 -6.37
CA SER A 153 3.61 -6.54 -6.90
C SER A 153 2.96 -7.52 -5.91
N ASP A 154 3.76 -8.40 -5.29
CA ASP A 154 3.25 -9.39 -4.32
C ASP A 154 2.82 -8.73 -3.00
N LEU A 155 3.52 -7.68 -2.55
CA LEU A 155 3.07 -6.87 -1.42
C LEU A 155 1.68 -6.27 -1.69
N ILE A 156 1.47 -5.62 -2.83
CA ILE A 156 0.18 -5.02 -3.19
C ILE A 156 -0.92 -6.08 -3.33
N LYS A 157 -0.62 -7.26 -3.87
CA LYS A 157 -1.56 -8.38 -3.91
C LYS A 157 -1.93 -8.90 -2.51
N THR A 158 -1.01 -8.88 -1.56
CA THR A 158 -1.28 -9.26 -0.17
C THR A 158 -2.27 -8.29 0.47
N ILE A 159 -2.11 -6.98 0.26
CA ILE A 159 -3.07 -5.95 0.72
C ILE A 159 -4.44 -6.17 0.04
N LEU A 160 -4.48 -6.46 -1.26
CA LEU A 160 -5.72 -6.72 -1.99
C LEU A 160 -6.47 -7.99 -1.56
N ALA A 161 -5.82 -8.90 -0.87
CA ALA A 161 -6.41 -10.19 -0.48
C ALA A 161 -7.12 -10.15 0.88
N VAL A 162 -7.05 -9.05 1.61
CA VAL A 162 -7.75 -8.77 2.87
C VAL A 162 -9.02 -8.00 2.58
#